data_69fd35e525bdd9d1c2e1ee56d9f00ea8
#
_entry.id   69fd35e525bdd9d1c2e1ee56d9f00ea8
#
_cell.length_a   1.000
_cell.length_b   1.000
_cell.length_c   1.000
_cell.angle_alpha   90.00
_cell.angle_beta   90.00
_cell.angle_gamma   90.00
#
_symmetry.space_group_name_H-M   'P 1'
#
loop_
_entity.id
_entity.type
_entity.pdbx_description
1 polymer ?
#
loop_
_entity_poly.entity_id
_entity_poly.type
_entity_poly.pdbx_seq_one_letter_code
_entity_poly.pdbx_strand_id
1 'polypeptide(L)'
;MLCAFLKYWRMALMLTAFVAATAASAQTPPSAANQAPGRFLVYFDEFSAFLSNEAKTVIANAAKRAQEMGAKAIVVQARASATGTTETNKYLAQTRSSMVADQLEADGIARTMIRQEPIGQTGSSDPTVYNRRVDIILEP
;
A
#
# COMPACT_ATOMS: atom_id res chain seq x y z
N MET A 1 1.20 13.38 80.68
CA MET A 1 0.55 12.22 80.07
C MET A 1 0.11 12.56 78.62
N LEU A 2 1.00 12.97 77.75
CA LEU A 2 0.69 13.31 76.35
C LEU A 2 1.93 13.20 75.49
N CYS A 3 2.48 12.03 75.35
CA CYS A 3 3.71 11.88 74.50
C CYS A 3 3.82 10.44 73.97
N ALA A 4 2.79 9.88 73.43
CA ALA A 4 2.90 8.51 72.87
C ALA A 4 2.14 8.27 71.56
N PHE A 5 1.65 9.30 70.89
CA PHE A 5 0.82 9.06 69.72
C PHE A 5 1.43 9.55 68.38
N LEU A 6 2.72 9.95 68.34
CA LEU A 6 3.31 10.55 67.13
C LEU A 6 4.34 9.70 66.44
N LYS A 7 4.39 8.37 66.69
CA LYS A 7 5.45 7.52 66.14
C LYS A 7 5.01 6.52 65.07
N TYR A 8 3.77 6.46 64.67
CA TYR A 8 3.29 5.45 63.72
C TYR A 8 2.73 5.96 62.39
N TRP A 9 2.99 7.20 62.03
CA TRP A 9 2.49 7.71 60.77
C TRP A 9 3.57 7.85 59.69
N ARG A 10 4.58 7.01 59.70
CA ARG A 10 5.62 7.01 58.66
C ARG A 10 5.80 5.66 57.97
N MET A 11 4.72 4.90 57.78
CA MET A 11 4.70 3.72 56.91
C MET A 11 3.54 3.81 55.94
N ALA A 12 3.51 4.89 55.15
CA ALA A 12 2.67 4.97 53.97
C ALA A 12 3.51 4.46 52.77
N LEU A 13 3.30 3.23 52.46
CA LEU A 13 3.04 2.65 51.14
C LEU A 13 3.63 3.44 49.99
N MET A 14 4.82 3.05 49.57
CA MET A 14 5.30 3.21 48.20
C MET A 14 4.67 2.13 47.35
N LEU A 15 3.44 2.34 46.87
CA LEU A 15 2.84 1.55 45.80
C LEU A 15 3.34 2.13 44.48
N THR A 16 4.49 1.66 44.01
CA THR A 16 4.96 1.95 42.66
C THR A 16 4.06 1.20 41.69
N ALA A 17 3.11 1.93 41.11
CA ALA A 17 2.37 1.48 39.96
C ALA A 17 3.36 1.37 38.78
N PHE A 18 3.74 0.14 38.46
CA PHE A 18 4.47 -0.20 37.24
C PHE A 18 3.49 -0.14 36.08
N VAL A 19 3.37 1.02 35.45
CA VAL A 19 2.66 1.15 34.17
C VAL A 19 3.55 0.49 33.11
N ALA A 20 3.24 -0.75 32.78
CA ALA A 20 3.77 -1.39 31.61
C ALA A 20 3.18 -0.68 30.38
N ALA A 21 3.91 0.25 29.82
CA ALA A 21 3.65 0.78 28.51
C ALA A 21 3.89 -0.33 27.50
N THR A 22 2.83 -1.02 27.08
CA THR A 22 2.86 -1.87 25.89
C THR A 22 3.05 -0.95 24.70
N ALA A 23 4.30 -0.80 24.25
CA ALA A 23 4.59 -0.22 22.97
C ALA A 23 3.95 -1.12 21.91
N ALA A 24 2.78 -0.72 21.42
CA ALA A 24 2.22 -1.27 20.23
C ALA A 24 3.21 -0.93 19.11
N SER A 25 4.00 -1.90 18.69
CA SER A 25 4.82 -1.81 17.50
C SER A 25 3.85 -1.59 16.33
N ALA A 26 3.67 -0.36 15.92
CA ALA A 26 3.03 -0.04 14.67
C ALA A 26 3.91 -0.67 13.58
N GLN A 27 3.50 -1.81 13.08
CA GLN A 27 4.08 -2.41 11.89
C GLN A 27 3.72 -1.45 10.74
N THR A 28 4.68 -0.65 10.36
CA THR A 28 4.61 0.15 9.15
C THR A 28 4.39 -0.81 7.98
N PRO A 29 3.31 -0.68 7.20
CA PRO A 29 3.10 -1.55 6.05
C PRO A 29 4.31 -1.41 5.11
N PRO A 30 4.80 -2.50 4.49
CA PRO A 30 6.00 -2.50 3.66
C PRO A 30 5.89 -1.69 2.36
N SER A 31 4.84 -0.89 2.22
CA SER A 31 4.46 -0.19 0.99
C SER A 31 5.32 1.04 0.66
N ALA A 32 6.08 1.60 1.60
CA ALA A 32 6.78 2.87 1.35
C ALA A 32 8.23 2.72 0.87
N ALA A 33 8.84 1.54 1.00
CA ALA A 33 10.29 1.37 0.85
C ALA A 33 10.77 1.12 -0.59
N ASN A 34 9.87 0.86 -1.56
CA ASN A 34 10.26 0.46 -2.93
C ASN A 34 9.73 1.38 -4.03
N GLN A 35 9.35 2.61 -3.69
CA GLN A 35 8.85 3.54 -4.69
C GLN A 35 9.98 4.45 -5.17
N ALA A 36 10.48 4.19 -6.38
CA ALA A 36 11.27 5.18 -7.08
C ALA A 36 10.45 6.46 -7.29
N PRO A 37 11.05 7.66 -7.28
CA PRO A 37 10.32 8.91 -7.50
C PRO A 37 9.54 8.80 -8.82
N GLY A 38 8.21 8.86 -8.74
CA GLY A 38 7.33 8.75 -9.90
C GLY A 38 6.87 7.35 -10.28
N ARG A 39 7.16 6.30 -9.48
CA ARG A 39 6.67 4.94 -9.71
C ARG A 39 5.99 4.40 -8.46
N PHE A 40 4.78 3.86 -8.64
CA PHE A 40 3.97 3.27 -7.58
C PHE A 40 3.59 1.84 -7.95
N LEU A 41 3.64 0.93 -6.98
CA LEU A 41 3.38 -0.48 -7.17
C LEU A 41 2.08 -0.87 -6.48
N VAL A 42 1.16 -1.44 -7.24
CA VAL A 42 -0.12 -1.98 -6.74
C VAL A 42 -0.09 -3.50 -6.88
N TYR A 43 -0.26 -4.20 -5.78
CA TYR A 43 -0.27 -5.66 -5.75
C TYR A 43 -1.69 -6.22 -5.72
N PHE A 44 -1.85 -7.40 -6.30
CA PHE A 44 -3.12 -8.11 -6.39
C PHE A 44 -3.01 -9.52 -5.84
N ASP A 45 -4.12 -10.04 -5.37
CA ASP A 45 -4.24 -11.45 -5.04
C ASP A 45 -4.22 -12.32 -6.30
N GLU A 46 -3.94 -13.60 -6.12
CA GLU A 46 -3.91 -14.54 -7.23
C GLU A 46 -5.29 -14.63 -7.90
N PHE A 47 -5.32 -14.64 -9.22
CA PHE A 47 -6.53 -14.64 -10.06
C PHE A 47 -7.54 -13.53 -9.75
N SER A 48 -7.14 -12.48 -9.05
CA SER A 48 -7.99 -11.35 -8.69
C SER A 48 -7.54 -10.05 -9.37
N ALA A 49 -8.51 -9.19 -9.67
CA ALA A 49 -8.32 -7.79 -10.04
C ALA A 49 -8.99 -6.84 -9.02
N PHE A 50 -9.34 -7.36 -7.83
CA PHE A 50 -9.94 -6.57 -6.77
C PHE A 50 -8.91 -5.63 -6.14
N LEU A 51 -9.27 -4.36 -5.96
CA LEU A 51 -8.44 -3.36 -5.29
C LEU A 51 -8.69 -3.40 -3.78
N SER A 52 -7.68 -3.81 -3.03
CA SER A 52 -7.69 -3.70 -1.56
C SER A 52 -7.68 -2.24 -1.12
N ASN A 53 -7.94 -1.98 0.16
CA ASN A 53 -7.86 -0.63 0.71
C ASN A 53 -6.44 -0.06 0.61
N GLU A 54 -5.42 -0.89 0.80
CA GLU A 54 -4.01 -0.53 0.64
C GLU A 54 -3.71 -0.15 -0.82
N ALA A 55 -4.22 -0.94 -1.78
CA ALA A 55 -4.09 -0.65 -3.20
C ALA A 55 -4.72 0.70 -3.55
N LYS A 56 -5.92 0.98 -3.08
CA LYS A 56 -6.59 2.28 -3.28
C LYS A 56 -5.80 3.44 -2.69
N THR A 57 -5.19 3.25 -1.52
CA THR A 57 -4.33 4.26 -0.89
C THR A 57 -3.09 4.55 -1.74
N VAL A 58 -2.45 3.51 -2.30
CA VAL A 58 -1.31 3.68 -3.21
C VAL A 58 -1.71 4.44 -4.47
N ILE A 59 -2.87 4.11 -5.05
CA ILE A 59 -3.40 4.77 -6.26
C ILE A 59 -3.71 6.25 -5.97
N ALA A 60 -4.36 6.56 -4.84
CA ALA A 60 -4.64 7.93 -4.42
C ALA A 60 -3.35 8.75 -4.23
N ASN A 61 -2.31 8.15 -3.63
CA ASN A 61 -1.01 8.78 -3.49
C ASN A 61 -0.34 9.03 -4.85
N ALA A 62 -0.47 8.11 -5.80
CA ALA A 62 0.01 8.28 -7.16
C ALA A 62 -0.70 9.42 -7.88
N ALA A 63 -2.04 9.50 -7.76
CA ALA A 63 -2.85 10.57 -8.33
C ALA A 63 -2.45 11.94 -7.75
N LYS A 64 -2.32 12.04 -6.43
CA LYS A 64 -1.86 13.25 -5.76
C LYS A 64 -0.48 13.66 -6.25
N ARG A 65 0.45 12.73 -6.31
CA ARG A 65 1.82 13.00 -6.77
C ARG A 65 1.86 13.44 -8.23
N ALA A 66 1.04 12.84 -9.10
CA ALA A 66 0.92 13.24 -10.49
C ALA A 66 0.47 14.70 -10.64
N GLN A 67 -0.51 15.10 -9.84
CA GLN A 67 -1.01 16.49 -9.81
C GLN A 67 0.06 17.46 -9.30
N GLU A 68 0.75 17.12 -8.20
CA GLU A 68 1.80 17.95 -7.60
C GLU A 68 2.98 18.19 -8.55
N MET A 69 3.40 17.18 -9.31
CA MET A 69 4.51 17.30 -10.25
C MET A 69 4.11 17.81 -11.64
N GLY A 70 2.81 17.98 -11.89
CA GLY A 70 2.31 18.36 -13.20
C GLY A 70 2.58 17.30 -14.28
N ALA A 71 2.39 16.01 -13.91
CA ALA A 71 2.60 14.91 -14.84
C ALA A 71 1.78 15.07 -16.12
N LYS A 72 2.38 14.79 -17.27
CA LYS A 72 1.73 14.87 -18.58
C LYS A 72 1.03 13.58 -18.96
N ALA A 73 1.52 12.46 -18.47
CA ALA A 73 0.91 11.17 -18.70
C ALA A 73 1.17 10.24 -17.49
N ILE A 74 0.29 9.25 -17.35
CA ILE A 74 0.40 8.17 -16.36
C ILE A 74 0.32 6.85 -17.10
N VAL A 75 1.36 6.05 -17.01
CA VAL A 75 1.41 4.72 -17.62
C VAL A 75 1.02 3.68 -16.57
N VAL A 76 0.04 2.85 -16.87
CA VAL A 76 -0.46 1.77 -16.03
C VAL A 76 -0.04 0.43 -16.66
N GLN A 77 1.08 -0.13 -16.19
CA GLN A 77 1.62 -1.40 -16.69
C GLN A 77 1.17 -2.55 -15.80
N ALA A 78 0.30 -3.39 -16.31
CA ALA A 78 -0.24 -4.52 -15.57
C ALA A 78 0.47 -5.83 -15.94
N ARG A 79 0.82 -6.59 -14.90
CA ARG A 79 1.48 -7.90 -15.00
C ARG A 79 0.64 -8.98 -14.33
N ALA A 80 0.75 -10.19 -14.84
CA ALA A 80 0.20 -11.39 -14.22
C ALA A 80 1.32 -12.42 -14.01
N SER A 81 1.13 -13.30 -13.03
CA SER A 81 2.09 -14.40 -12.79
C SER A 81 2.05 -15.41 -13.94
N ALA A 82 3.09 -16.28 -14.02
CA ALA A 82 3.14 -17.36 -15.00
C ALA A 82 2.15 -18.51 -14.71
N THR A 83 1.39 -18.43 -13.62
CA THR A 83 0.39 -19.45 -13.28
C THR A 83 -0.84 -19.33 -14.19
N GLY A 84 -1.25 -20.42 -14.82
CA GLY A 84 -2.38 -20.45 -15.76
C GLY A 84 -1.94 -20.31 -17.22
N THR A 85 -2.91 -20.01 -18.10
CA THR A 85 -2.64 -19.85 -19.53
C THR A 85 -2.22 -18.41 -19.86
N THR A 86 -1.45 -18.25 -20.92
CA THR A 86 -1.02 -16.93 -21.42
C THR A 86 -2.23 -16.03 -21.72
N GLU A 87 -3.29 -16.60 -22.30
CA GLU A 87 -4.49 -15.88 -22.63
C GLU A 87 -5.24 -15.40 -21.38
N THR A 88 -5.44 -16.27 -20.40
CA THR A 88 -6.06 -15.92 -19.12
C THR A 88 -5.27 -14.80 -18.43
N ASN A 89 -3.94 -14.89 -18.42
CA ASN A 89 -3.08 -13.89 -17.80
C ASN A 89 -3.10 -12.54 -18.55
N LYS A 90 -3.28 -12.56 -19.85
CA LYS A 90 -3.48 -11.35 -20.65
C LYS A 90 -4.78 -10.65 -20.26
N TYR A 91 -5.90 -11.37 -20.18
CA TYR A 91 -7.17 -10.82 -19.74
C TYR A 91 -7.12 -10.30 -18.29
N LEU A 92 -6.45 -11.04 -17.40
CA LEU A 92 -6.29 -10.62 -16.01
C LEU A 92 -5.47 -9.32 -15.91
N ALA A 93 -4.38 -9.22 -16.66
CA ALA A 93 -3.57 -7.99 -16.71
C ALA A 93 -4.39 -6.81 -17.28
N GLN A 94 -5.18 -7.03 -18.32
CA GLN A 94 -6.06 -6.01 -18.88
C GLN A 94 -7.10 -5.55 -17.86
N THR A 95 -7.74 -6.47 -17.16
CA THR A 95 -8.72 -6.14 -16.12
C THR A 95 -8.07 -5.36 -14.97
N ARG A 96 -6.89 -5.77 -14.51
CA ARG A 96 -6.14 -5.07 -13.47
C ARG A 96 -5.79 -3.65 -13.88
N SER A 97 -5.31 -3.46 -15.12
CA SER A 97 -4.98 -2.12 -15.61
C SER A 97 -6.20 -1.22 -15.70
N SER A 98 -7.35 -1.77 -16.10
CA SER A 98 -8.62 -1.03 -16.15
C SER A 98 -9.08 -0.62 -14.76
N MET A 99 -9.03 -1.53 -13.77
CA MET A 99 -9.41 -1.23 -12.39
C MET A 99 -8.56 -0.13 -11.77
N VAL A 100 -7.25 -0.13 -12.04
CA VAL A 100 -6.34 0.93 -11.58
C VAL A 100 -6.63 2.25 -12.31
N ALA A 101 -6.85 2.21 -13.62
CA ALA A 101 -7.17 3.40 -14.41
C ALA A 101 -8.50 4.05 -13.97
N ASP A 102 -9.53 3.24 -13.70
CA ASP A 102 -10.82 3.72 -13.21
C ASP A 102 -10.69 4.34 -11.80
N GLN A 103 -9.86 3.77 -10.94
CA GLN A 103 -9.60 4.35 -9.62
C GLN A 103 -8.80 5.66 -9.72
N LEU A 104 -7.79 5.75 -10.61
CA LEU A 104 -7.06 7.00 -10.87
C LEU A 104 -8.00 8.11 -11.37
N GLU A 105 -8.97 7.76 -12.22
CA GLU A 105 -9.99 8.70 -12.69
C GLU A 105 -10.91 9.17 -11.57
N ALA A 106 -11.33 8.26 -10.70
CA ALA A 106 -12.10 8.59 -9.48
C ALA A 106 -11.31 9.50 -8.52
N ASP A 107 -9.98 9.37 -8.49
CA ASP A 107 -9.07 10.18 -7.70
C ASP A 107 -8.67 11.52 -8.40
N GLY A 108 -9.32 11.86 -9.51
CA GLY A 108 -9.22 13.18 -10.16
C GLY A 108 -8.23 13.27 -11.32
N ILE A 109 -7.74 12.15 -11.85
CA ILE A 109 -6.88 12.12 -13.04
C ILE A 109 -7.74 12.03 -14.30
N ALA A 110 -7.49 12.91 -15.27
CA ALA A 110 -8.20 12.86 -16.55
C ALA A 110 -7.88 11.55 -17.30
N ARG A 111 -8.92 10.88 -17.81
CA ARG A 111 -8.77 9.61 -18.53
C ARG A 111 -7.80 9.69 -19.71
N THR A 112 -7.76 10.84 -20.37
CA THR A 112 -6.86 11.11 -21.50
C THR A 112 -5.37 11.12 -21.12
N MET A 113 -5.05 11.29 -19.83
CA MET A 113 -3.69 11.21 -19.30
C MET A 113 -3.26 9.78 -18.99
N ILE A 114 -4.19 8.82 -18.92
CA ILE A 114 -3.93 7.45 -18.49
C ILE A 114 -3.72 6.56 -19.72
N ARG A 115 -2.51 5.98 -19.82
CA ARG A 115 -2.15 5.01 -20.84
C ARG A 115 -2.05 3.62 -20.21
N GLN A 116 -2.89 2.69 -20.66
CA GLN A 116 -2.90 1.32 -20.16
C GLN A 116 -1.99 0.44 -21.02
N GLU A 117 -1.09 -0.29 -20.37
CA GLU A 117 -0.17 -1.25 -21.00
C GLU A 117 -0.31 -2.62 -20.30
N PRO A 118 -1.29 -3.44 -20.70
CA PRO A 118 -1.42 -4.79 -20.15
C PRO A 118 -0.32 -5.69 -20.73
N ILE A 119 0.74 -5.90 -19.97
CA ILE A 119 1.89 -6.73 -20.39
C ILE A 119 1.51 -8.23 -20.37
N GLY A 120 0.61 -8.62 -19.44
CA GLY A 120 0.21 -10.02 -19.27
C GLY A 120 1.24 -10.83 -18.49
N GLN A 121 1.50 -12.05 -18.95
CA GLN A 121 2.41 -12.98 -18.29
C GLN A 121 3.85 -12.46 -18.35
N THR A 122 4.51 -12.41 -17.19
CA THR A 122 5.94 -12.17 -17.13
C THR A 122 6.71 -13.46 -17.41
N GLY A 123 7.85 -13.37 -18.09
CA GLY A 123 8.68 -14.53 -18.42
C GLY A 123 9.35 -15.21 -17.22
N SER A 124 9.10 -14.75 -16.00
CA SER A 124 9.59 -15.36 -14.77
C SER A 124 8.63 -16.46 -14.33
N SER A 125 9.14 -17.65 -14.11
CA SER A 125 8.41 -18.77 -13.51
C SER A 125 8.17 -18.61 -12.01
N ASP A 126 8.62 -17.49 -11.41
CA ASP A 126 8.43 -17.21 -10.00
C ASP A 126 6.96 -16.85 -9.71
N PRO A 127 6.22 -17.66 -8.93
CA PRO A 127 4.83 -17.40 -8.60
C PRO A 127 4.63 -16.30 -7.56
N THR A 128 5.68 -15.53 -7.25
CA THR A 128 5.65 -14.52 -6.19
C THR A 128 4.68 -13.37 -6.47
N VAL A 129 4.31 -12.67 -5.41
CA VAL A 129 3.52 -11.43 -5.45
C VAL A 129 4.10 -10.40 -6.42
N TYR A 130 5.41 -10.42 -6.68
CA TYR A 130 6.07 -9.48 -7.59
C TYR A 130 5.57 -9.58 -9.03
N ASN A 131 5.05 -10.71 -9.46
CA ASN A 131 4.48 -10.90 -10.79
C ASN A 131 2.97 -10.58 -10.86
N ARG A 132 2.34 -10.31 -9.73
CA ARG A 132 0.92 -9.95 -9.62
C ARG A 132 0.76 -8.48 -9.27
N ARG A 133 1.33 -7.61 -10.12
CA ARG A 133 1.36 -6.17 -9.82
C ARG A 133 0.95 -5.32 -11.02
N VAL A 134 0.55 -4.12 -10.69
CA VAL A 134 0.43 -3.01 -11.64
C VAL A 134 1.41 -1.93 -11.25
N ASP A 135 2.24 -1.53 -12.17
CA ASP A 135 3.16 -0.41 -12.03
C ASP A 135 2.47 0.85 -12.55
N ILE A 136 2.33 1.87 -11.71
CA ILE A 136 1.85 3.21 -12.09
C ILE A 136 3.09 4.07 -12.25
N ILE A 137 3.35 4.55 -13.45
CA ILE A 137 4.53 5.34 -13.81
C ILE A 137 4.08 6.74 -14.19
N LEU A 138 4.58 7.74 -13.47
CA LEU A 138 4.29 9.15 -13.74
C LEU A 138 5.32 9.71 -14.73
N GLU A 139 4.85 10.22 -15.87
CA GLU A 139 5.69 10.87 -16.87
C GLU A 139 5.61 12.39 -16.72
N PRO A 140 6.75 13.08 -16.55
CA PRO A 140 6.80 14.53 -16.36
C PRO A 140 6.46 15.34 -17.62
#